data_211a695ad483a9e7d11a8f5b078f6c9b
#
_entry.id   211a695ad483a9e7d11a8f5b078f6c9b
#
_cell.length_a   1.000
_cell.length_b   1.000
_cell.length_c   1.000
_cell.angle_alpha   90.00
_cell.angle_beta   90.00
_cell.angle_gamma   90.00
#
_symmetry.space_group_name_H-M   'P 1'
#
loop_
_entity.id
_entity.type
_entity.pdbx_description
1 polymer ?
#
loop_
_entity_poly.entity_id
_entity_poly.type
_entity_poly.pdbx_seq_one_letter_code
_entity_poly.pdbx_strand_id
1 'polypeptide(L)'
;MIKKFEEFVNEMYSPTSFKRGVFDFIDYLESIGMTDDNTRAEIYDIAMNNRNFYYTPEETENILKRLPGCDSIEGIIDAVKTVFFGTDEDLKNWCGDVKCPVVRGVNGKLLTGIVFYSEDLNAYAADLNDFEETLYAMAAEKGITDDDQTDWVDNYWDNTDDGYEVDLDKEFGWREE
;
A
#
# COMPACT_ATOMS: atom_id res chain seq x y z
N MET A 1 11.18 -29.14 -11.14
CA MET A 1 9.79 -28.73 -10.80
C MET A 1 9.73 -27.85 -9.54
N ILE A 2 10.44 -28.19 -8.48
CA ILE A 2 10.54 -27.38 -7.23
C ILE A 2 11.17 -26.01 -7.49
N LYS A 3 12.22 -25.94 -8.30
CA LYS A 3 12.85 -24.66 -8.71
C LYS A 3 11.91 -23.69 -9.42
N LYS A 4 11.03 -24.22 -10.28
CA LYS A 4 10.04 -23.38 -10.98
C LYS A 4 8.93 -22.85 -10.06
N PHE A 5 8.59 -23.59 -9.01
CA PHE A 5 7.60 -23.14 -8.02
C PHE A 5 8.19 -22.07 -7.12
N GLU A 6 9.42 -22.24 -6.64
CA GLU A 6 10.14 -21.23 -5.86
C GLU A 6 10.39 -19.95 -6.66
N GLU A 7 10.76 -20.08 -7.95
CA GLU A 7 10.88 -18.93 -8.85
C GLU A 7 9.54 -18.21 -9.02
N PHE A 8 8.45 -18.96 -9.23
CA PHE A 8 7.09 -18.40 -9.35
C PHE A 8 6.63 -17.70 -8.07
N VAL A 9 6.84 -18.29 -6.91
CA VAL A 9 6.51 -17.68 -5.61
C VAL A 9 7.35 -16.43 -5.37
N ASN A 10 8.65 -16.47 -5.69
CA ASN A 10 9.52 -15.32 -5.59
C ASN A 10 9.14 -14.20 -6.57
N GLU A 11 8.66 -14.52 -7.75
CA GLU A 11 8.12 -13.53 -8.69
C GLU A 11 6.81 -12.91 -8.20
N MET A 12 5.92 -13.70 -7.59
CA MET A 12 4.65 -13.21 -7.03
C MET A 12 4.84 -12.26 -5.83
N TYR A 13 5.83 -12.53 -4.99
CA TYR A 13 6.08 -11.80 -3.74
C TYR A 13 7.33 -10.93 -3.78
N SER A 14 7.93 -10.74 -4.94
CA SER A 14 9.14 -9.94 -5.10
C SER A 14 8.84 -8.48 -5.47
N PRO A 15 9.80 -7.56 -5.26
CA PRO A 15 9.71 -6.18 -5.76
C PRO A 15 9.46 -6.05 -7.27
N THR A 16 9.58 -7.15 -8.01
CA THR A 16 9.27 -7.23 -9.44
C THR A 16 7.80 -6.89 -9.74
N SER A 17 6.86 -7.24 -8.86
CA SER A 17 5.44 -6.89 -9.03
C SER A 17 5.21 -5.39 -8.96
N PHE A 18 5.86 -4.69 -8.02
CA PHE A 18 5.82 -3.24 -7.95
C PHE A 18 6.38 -2.59 -9.23
N LYS A 19 7.55 -3.04 -9.68
CA LYS A 19 8.19 -2.55 -10.91
C LYS A 19 7.29 -2.76 -12.13
N ARG A 20 6.68 -3.94 -12.24
CA ARG A 20 5.76 -4.25 -13.33
C ARG A 20 4.56 -3.31 -13.32
N GLY A 21 3.95 -3.08 -12.16
CA GLY A 21 2.83 -2.16 -12.03
C GLY A 21 3.17 -0.72 -12.41
N VAL A 22 4.36 -0.24 -12.01
CA VAL A 22 4.85 1.07 -12.42
C VAL A 22 5.04 1.13 -13.94
N PHE A 23 5.63 0.11 -14.56
CA PHE A 23 5.82 0.08 -16.01
C PHE A 23 4.51 -0.02 -16.77
N ASP A 24 3.58 -0.84 -16.34
CA ASP A 24 2.25 -0.94 -16.95
C ASP A 24 1.52 0.40 -16.92
N PHE A 25 1.66 1.16 -15.85
CA PHE A 25 1.12 2.52 -15.75
C PHE A 25 1.84 3.49 -16.69
N ILE A 26 3.16 3.42 -16.76
CA ILE A 26 3.96 4.26 -17.67
C ILE A 26 3.64 3.93 -19.13
N ASP A 27 3.50 2.65 -19.49
CA ASP A 27 3.13 2.24 -20.84
C ASP A 27 1.75 2.80 -21.24
N TYR A 28 0.82 2.82 -20.30
CA TYR A 28 -0.46 3.50 -20.48
C TYR A 28 -0.28 5.01 -20.73
N LEU A 29 0.54 5.70 -19.92
CA LEU A 29 0.82 7.12 -20.09
C LEU A 29 1.54 7.45 -21.41
N GLU A 30 2.44 6.57 -21.84
CA GLU A 30 3.08 6.68 -23.16
C GLU A 30 2.07 6.59 -24.28
N SER A 31 1.08 5.70 -24.16
CA SER A 31 0.02 5.55 -25.15
C SER A 31 -0.84 6.82 -25.31
N ILE A 32 -0.93 7.65 -24.29
CA ILE A 32 -1.64 8.93 -24.29
C ILE A 32 -0.71 10.16 -24.40
N GLY A 33 0.59 9.94 -24.63
CA GLY A 33 1.59 11.02 -24.85
C GLY A 33 2.10 11.69 -23.57
N MET A 34 1.99 11.04 -22.40
CA MET A 34 2.31 11.61 -21.09
C MET A 34 3.66 11.15 -20.51
N THR A 35 4.51 10.45 -21.27
CA THR A 35 5.82 10.01 -20.78
C THR A 35 6.85 9.93 -21.91
N ASP A 36 8.12 9.82 -21.52
CA ASP A 36 9.27 9.66 -22.39
C ASP A 36 10.27 8.62 -21.84
N ASP A 37 11.33 8.33 -22.60
CA ASP A 37 12.33 7.33 -22.22
C ASP A 37 13.11 7.70 -20.95
N ASN A 38 13.35 8.99 -20.72
CA ASN A 38 14.08 9.46 -19.52
C ASN A 38 13.26 9.23 -18.24
N THR A 39 11.96 9.51 -18.30
CA THR A 39 11.04 9.28 -17.19
C THR A 39 10.94 7.80 -16.85
N ARG A 40 10.85 6.95 -17.88
CA ARG A 40 10.84 5.48 -17.69
C ARG A 40 12.09 5.01 -16.94
N ALA A 41 13.27 5.46 -17.38
CA ALA A 41 14.53 5.08 -16.77
C ALA A 41 14.63 5.56 -15.31
N GLU A 42 14.21 6.76 -15.03
CA GLU A 42 14.24 7.34 -13.67
C GLU A 42 13.35 6.55 -12.70
N ILE A 43 12.12 6.25 -13.09
CA ILE A 43 11.21 5.46 -12.25
C ILE A 43 11.74 4.03 -12.06
N TYR A 44 12.30 3.43 -13.10
CA TYR A 44 12.95 2.13 -12.98
C TYR A 44 14.07 2.14 -11.94
N ASP A 45 14.95 3.11 -11.97
CA ASP A 45 16.07 3.21 -11.04
C ASP A 45 15.59 3.41 -9.59
N ILE A 46 14.55 4.23 -9.38
CA ILE A 46 13.95 4.41 -8.06
C ILE A 46 13.38 3.08 -7.55
N ALA A 47 12.61 2.38 -8.37
CA ALA A 47 12.01 1.10 -7.99
C ALA A 47 13.07 0.02 -7.71
N MET A 48 14.18 0.02 -8.45
CA MET A 48 15.29 -0.92 -8.24
C MET A 48 16.04 -0.70 -6.94
N ASN A 49 16.16 0.54 -6.49
CA ASN A 49 16.90 0.90 -5.27
C ASN A 49 16.06 0.76 -3.99
N ASN A 50 14.74 0.58 -4.10
CA ASN A 50 13.81 0.51 -2.99
C ASN A 50 13.06 -0.84 -3.01
N ARG A 51 13.61 -1.85 -2.34
CA ARG A 51 13.14 -3.23 -2.42
C ARG A 51 12.16 -3.64 -1.32
N ASN A 52 11.86 -2.76 -0.37
CA ASN A 52 11.10 -3.12 0.82
C ASN A 52 9.58 -3.21 0.59
N PHE A 53 9.09 -2.67 -0.51
CA PHE A 53 7.67 -2.66 -0.83
C PHE A 53 7.44 -3.28 -2.20
N TYR A 54 6.45 -4.11 -2.28
CA TYR A 54 5.97 -4.62 -3.57
C TYR A 54 4.45 -4.54 -3.62
N TYR A 55 3.97 -4.20 -4.80
CA TYR A 55 2.57 -4.02 -5.10
C TYR A 55 2.22 -4.83 -6.34
N THR A 56 0.99 -5.27 -6.45
CA THR A 56 0.52 -5.79 -7.73
C THR A 56 0.46 -4.66 -8.76
N PRO A 57 0.51 -4.97 -10.07
CA PRO A 57 0.37 -3.95 -11.12
C PRO A 57 -0.90 -3.12 -10.95
N GLU A 58 -2.02 -3.75 -10.62
CA GLU A 58 -3.30 -3.09 -10.40
C GLU A 58 -3.29 -2.16 -9.18
N GLU A 59 -2.71 -2.59 -8.06
CA GLU A 59 -2.56 -1.76 -6.85
C GLU A 59 -1.74 -0.50 -7.13
N THR A 60 -0.62 -0.65 -7.82
CA THR A 60 0.27 0.48 -8.18
C THR A 60 -0.44 1.47 -9.07
N GLU A 61 -1.10 1.00 -10.11
CA GLU A 61 -1.86 1.84 -11.04
C GLU A 61 -2.99 2.59 -10.32
N ASN A 62 -3.75 1.89 -9.49
CA ASN A 62 -4.85 2.47 -8.73
C ASN A 62 -4.39 3.56 -7.76
N ILE A 63 -3.25 3.36 -7.11
CA ILE A 63 -2.67 4.34 -6.20
C ILE A 63 -2.21 5.58 -6.98
N LEU A 64 -1.43 5.41 -8.06
CA LEU A 64 -0.92 6.53 -8.86
C LEU A 64 -2.05 7.38 -9.44
N LYS A 65 -3.13 6.76 -9.89
CA LYS A 65 -4.30 7.48 -10.41
C LYS A 65 -5.04 8.31 -9.36
N ARG A 66 -4.88 7.99 -8.09
CA ARG A 66 -5.53 8.71 -6.98
C ARG A 66 -4.67 9.79 -6.34
N LEU A 67 -3.39 9.80 -6.63
CA LEU A 67 -2.48 10.79 -6.07
C LEU A 67 -2.58 12.11 -6.83
N PRO A 68 -2.57 13.24 -6.12
CA PRO A 68 -2.57 14.55 -6.76
C PRO A 68 -1.27 14.76 -7.57
N GLY A 69 -1.40 15.40 -8.72
CA GLY A 69 -0.26 15.71 -9.59
C GLY A 69 0.22 14.58 -10.49
N CYS A 70 -0.34 13.35 -10.38
CA CYS A 70 0.02 12.21 -11.23
C CYS A 70 -0.59 12.26 -12.65
N ASP A 71 -1.04 13.41 -13.08
CA ASP A 71 -1.45 13.73 -14.44
C ASP A 71 -0.30 14.32 -15.30
N SER A 72 0.89 14.46 -14.71
CA SER A 72 2.09 14.93 -15.37
C SER A 72 3.29 13.99 -15.12
N ILE A 73 4.27 14.04 -16.02
CA ILE A 73 5.51 13.27 -15.92
C ILE A 73 6.24 13.57 -14.59
N GLU A 74 6.41 14.84 -14.28
CA GLU A 74 7.08 15.30 -13.07
C GLU A 74 6.33 14.85 -11.80
N GLY A 75 4.99 14.92 -11.83
CA GLY A 75 4.15 14.49 -10.74
C GLY A 75 4.24 12.99 -10.46
N ILE A 76 4.37 12.16 -11.50
CA ILE A 76 4.57 10.71 -11.33
C ILE A 76 5.91 10.41 -10.66
N ILE A 77 6.98 11.04 -11.08
CA ILE A 77 8.30 10.88 -10.49
C ILE A 77 8.28 11.29 -9.02
N ASP A 78 7.71 12.46 -8.72
CA ASP A 78 7.59 12.95 -7.35
C ASP A 78 6.73 12.02 -6.49
N ALA A 79 5.63 11.49 -7.02
CA ALA A 79 4.78 10.53 -6.32
C ALA A 79 5.54 9.25 -5.97
N VAL A 80 6.29 8.70 -6.91
CA VAL A 80 7.10 7.50 -6.65
C VAL A 80 8.15 7.79 -5.57
N LYS A 81 8.88 8.87 -5.67
CA LYS A 81 9.92 9.25 -4.69
C LYS A 81 9.37 9.53 -3.30
N THR A 82 8.26 10.28 -3.22
CA THR A 82 7.78 10.86 -1.97
C THR A 82 6.73 10.00 -1.30
N VAL A 83 5.76 9.51 -2.07
CA VAL A 83 4.60 8.80 -1.51
C VAL A 83 4.88 7.32 -1.29
N PHE A 84 5.43 6.64 -2.29
CA PHE A 84 5.71 5.20 -2.16
C PHE A 84 6.89 4.90 -1.23
N PHE A 85 7.93 5.73 -1.26
CA PHE A 85 9.17 5.50 -0.52
C PHE A 85 9.46 6.52 0.59
N GLY A 86 8.58 7.50 0.75
CA GLY A 86 8.67 8.50 1.81
C GLY A 86 8.03 8.04 3.13
N THR A 87 8.01 8.94 4.09
CA THR A 87 7.37 8.74 5.41
C THR A 87 5.88 9.07 5.36
N ASP A 88 5.16 8.76 6.45
CA ASP A 88 3.75 9.17 6.60
C ASP A 88 3.58 10.68 6.58
N GLU A 89 4.57 11.42 7.07
CA GLU A 89 4.60 12.89 7.00
C GLU A 89 4.76 13.37 5.55
N ASP A 90 5.61 12.69 4.75
CA ASP A 90 5.75 12.98 3.32
C ASP A 90 4.44 12.78 2.57
N LEU A 91 3.73 11.68 2.84
CA LEU A 91 2.41 11.41 2.27
C LEU A 91 1.40 12.51 2.66
N LYS A 92 1.38 12.88 3.93
CA LYS A 92 0.50 13.92 4.45
C LYS A 92 0.79 15.29 3.81
N ASN A 93 2.06 15.64 3.68
CA ASN A 93 2.49 16.89 3.05
C ASN A 93 2.19 16.90 1.55
N TRP A 94 2.39 15.76 0.87
CA TRP A 94 2.05 15.60 -0.55
C TRP A 94 0.57 15.87 -0.80
N CYS A 95 -0.30 15.27 0.02
CA CYS A 95 -1.75 15.46 -0.10
C CYS A 95 -2.18 16.87 0.30
N GLY A 96 -1.47 17.51 1.22
CA GLY A 96 -1.77 18.86 1.69
C GLY A 96 -3.24 19.02 2.10
N ASP A 97 -3.89 20.06 1.61
CA ASP A 97 -5.31 20.33 1.83
C ASP A 97 -6.23 19.56 0.84
N VAL A 98 -5.64 18.82 -0.09
CA VAL A 98 -6.39 18.00 -1.05
C VAL A 98 -6.88 16.73 -0.35
N LYS A 99 -8.16 16.41 -0.54
CA LYS A 99 -8.73 15.16 -0.04
C LYS A 99 -8.15 13.99 -0.83
N CYS A 100 -7.14 13.34 -0.26
CA CYS A 100 -6.43 12.24 -0.90
C CYS A 100 -6.94 10.90 -0.35
N PRO A 101 -7.57 10.03 -1.18
CA PRO A 101 -8.15 8.77 -0.72
C PRO A 101 -7.12 7.64 -0.61
N VAL A 102 -5.94 7.96 -0.12
CA VAL A 102 -4.82 7.02 0.06
C VAL A 102 -4.34 7.11 1.49
N VAL A 103 -4.20 5.97 2.16
CA VAL A 103 -3.64 5.89 3.52
C VAL A 103 -2.53 4.84 3.55
N ARG A 104 -1.65 4.94 4.55
CA ARG A 104 -0.64 3.91 4.78
C ARG A 104 -1.20 2.86 5.74
N GLY A 105 -1.12 1.60 5.34
CA GLY A 105 -1.55 0.47 6.14
C GLY A 105 -0.58 0.10 7.26
N VAL A 106 -1.03 -0.75 8.15
CA VAL A 106 -0.25 -1.28 9.30
C VAL A 106 1.05 -1.97 8.86
N ASN A 107 1.07 -2.55 7.68
CA ASN A 107 2.24 -3.20 7.08
C ASN A 107 3.15 -2.25 6.26
N GLY A 108 2.86 -0.95 6.28
CA GLY A 108 3.60 0.07 5.52
C GLY A 108 3.17 0.25 4.07
N LYS A 109 2.23 -0.56 3.59
CA LYS A 109 1.72 -0.51 2.23
C LYS A 109 0.68 0.60 2.07
N LEU A 110 0.68 1.30 0.94
CA LEU A 110 -0.36 2.27 0.62
C LEU A 110 -1.66 1.56 0.26
N LEU A 111 -2.77 2.07 0.74
CA LEU A 111 -4.10 1.48 0.59
C LEU A 111 -5.05 2.48 -0.06
N THR A 112 -5.94 1.97 -0.90
CA THR A 112 -7.02 2.73 -1.56
C THR A 112 -8.33 1.94 -1.48
N GLY A 113 -9.44 2.60 -1.73
CA GLY A 113 -10.76 1.98 -1.79
C GLY A 113 -11.31 1.56 -0.44
N ILE A 114 -11.84 0.35 -0.36
CA ILE A 114 -12.41 -0.19 0.87
C ILE A 114 -11.31 -0.88 1.67
N VAL A 115 -11.13 -0.45 2.91
CA VAL A 115 -10.12 -0.94 3.85
C VAL A 115 -10.74 -1.20 5.21
N PHE A 116 -9.97 -1.79 6.12
CA PHE A 116 -10.35 -1.95 7.53
C PHE A 116 -9.60 -0.96 8.40
N TYR A 117 -10.29 -0.43 9.40
CA TYR A 117 -9.69 0.44 10.41
C TYR A 117 -9.92 -0.13 11.81
N SER A 118 -8.88 -0.09 12.63
CA SER A 118 -8.94 -0.42 14.04
C SER A 118 -8.68 0.82 14.88
N GLU A 119 -9.65 1.21 15.72
CA GLU A 119 -9.48 2.31 16.69
C GLU A 119 -8.49 1.91 17.78
N ASP A 120 -8.55 0.67 18.24
CA ASP A 120 -7.68 0.17 19.31
C ASP A 120 -6.21 0.15 18.88
N LEU A 121 -5.94 -0.22 17.62
CA LEU A 121 -4.59 -0.25 17.04
C LEU A 121 -4.21 1.09 16.38
N ASN A 122 -5.18 1.96 16.16
CA ASN A 122 -5.03 3.23 15.42
C ASN A 122 -4.33 3.01 14.07
N ALA A 123 -4.84 2.07 13.29
CA ALA A 123 -4.22 1.64 12.04
C ALA A 123 -5.24 1.18 11.01
N TYR A 124 -4.84 1.24 9.73
CA TYR A 124 -5.57 0.73 8.58
C TYR A 124 -4.94 -0.56 8.07
N ALA A 125 -5.74 -1.43 7.48
CA ALA A 125 -5.27 -2.61 6.77
C ALA A 125 -6.17 -2.95 5.58
N ALA A 126 -5.62 -3.63 4.59
CA ALA A 126 -6.39 -4.15 3.46
C ALA A 126 -7.29 -5.32 3.86
N ASP A 127 -6.86 -6.10 4.86
CA ASP A 127 -7.56 -7.23 5.43
C ASP A 127 -7.33 -7.29 6.94
N LEU A 128 -8.28 -7.80 7.71
CA LEU A 128 -8.14 -7.96 9.16
C LEU A 128 -6.94 -8.83 9.54
N ASN A 129 -6.57 -9.79 8.71
CA ASN A 129 -5.40 -10.64 8.92
C ASN A 129 -4.07 -9.85 8.91
N ASP A 130 -4.02 -8.71 8.25
CA ASP A 130 -2.81 -7.87 8.21
C ASP A 130 -2.47 -7.26 9.58
N PHE A 131 -3.42 -7.23 10.51
CA PHE A 131 -3.19 -6.83 11.90
C PHE A 131 -2.56 -7.92 12.77
N GLU A 132 -2.41 -9.13 12.26
CA GLU A 132 -2.01 -10.32 13.04
C GLU A 132 -0.70 -10.10 13.81
N GLU A 133 0.34 -9.60 13.16
CA GLU A 133 1.63 -9.32 13.82
C GLU A 133 1.49 -8.32 14.96
N THR A 134 0.69 -7.28 14.77
CA THR A 134 0.42 -6.27 15.80
C THR A 134 -0.34 -6.88 16.97
N LEU A 135 -1.30 -7.75 16.71
CA LEU A 135 -2.07 -8.46 17.74
C LEU A 135 -1.20 -9.43 18.53
N TYR A 136 -0.28 -10.15 17.90
CA TYR A 136 0.69 -11.00 18.60
C TYR A 136 1.61 -10.19 19.51
N ALA A 137 2.06 -9.03 19.05
CA ALA A 137 2.85 -8.11 19.88
C ALA A 137 2.06 -7.61 21.09
N MET A 138 0.78 -7.26 20.92
CA MET A 138 -0.13 -6.89 22.01
C MET A 138 -0.30 -8.03 23.02
N ALA A 139 -0.51 -9.25 22.55
CA ALA A 139 -0.65 -10.42 23.40
C ALA A 139 0.59 -10.64 24.26
N ALA A 140 1.78 -10.51 23.68
CA ALA A 140 3.05 -10.60 24.38
C ALA A 140 3.21 -9.51 25.46
N GLU A 141 2.84 -8.26 25.14
CA GLU A 141 2.85 -7.14 26.11
C GLU A 141 1.89 -7.37 27.29
N LYS A 142 0.77 -8.05 27.05
CA LYS A 142 -0.20 -8.42 28.08
C LYS A 142 0.25 -9.62 28.94
N GLY A 143 1.39 -10.23 28.62
CA GLY A 143 1.92 -11.40 29.31
C GLY A 143 1.22 -12.71 28.95
N ILE A 144 0.51 -12.76 27.82
CA ILE A 144 -0.11 -13.98 27.30
C ILE A 144 1.01 -14.90 26.78
N THR A 145 1.02 -16.17 27.23
CA THR A 145 2.05 -17.12 26.82
C THR A 145 1.89 -17.58 25.37
N ASP A 146 2.97 -18.09 24.78
CA ASP A 146 3.02 -18.51 23.38
C ASP A 146 1.89 -19.48 23.00
N ASP A 147 1.56 -20.42 23.86
CA ASP A 147 0.48 -21.40 23.63
C ASP A 147 -0.92 -20.75 23.57
N ASP A 148 -1.13 -19.66 24.30
CA ASP A 148 -2.42 -18.97 24.40
C ASP A 148 -2.52 -17.78 23.43
N GLN A 149 -1.40 -17.32 22.87
CA GLN A 149 -1.37 -16.15 21.96
C GLN A 149 -2.20 -16.38 20.71
N THR A 150 -2.07 -17.54 20.08
CA THR A 150 -2.81 -17.88 18.85
C THR A 150 -4.32 -17.83 19.08
N ASP A 151 -4.80 -18.44 20.15
CA ASP A 151 -6.22 -18.42 20.51
C ASP A 151 -6.71 -17.01 20.81
N TRP A 152 -5.90 -16.20 21.49
CA TRP A 152 -6.23 -14.83 21.81
C TRP A 152 -6.32 -13.96 20.53
N VAL A 153 -5.39 -14.10 19.61
CA VAL A 153 -5.37 -13.38 18.32
C VAL A 153 -6.54 -13.81 17.43
N ASP A 154 -6.76 -15.12 17.29
CA ASP A 154 -7.83 -15.66 16.46
C ASP A 154 -9.23 -15.21 16.89
N ASN A 155 -9.42 -15.01 18.19
CA ASN A 155 -10.71 -14.59 18.77
C ASN A 155 -10.81 -13.07 19.02
N TYR A 156 -9.79 -12.30 18.72
CA TYR A 156 -9.75 -10.87 19.03
C TYR A 156 -10.94 -10.10 18.44
N TRP A 157 -11.18 -10.27 17.14
CA TRP A 157 -12.25 -9.55 16.45
C TRP A 157 -13.66 -10.01 16.87
N ASP A 158 -13.80 -11.28 17.29
CA ASP A 158 -15.08 -11.81 17.79
C ASP A 158 -15.47 -11.22 19.15
N ASN A 159 -14.49 -10.73 19.90
CA ASN A 159 -14.66 -10.17 21.24
C ASN A 159 -14.61 -8.64 21.29
N THR A 160 -14.50 -7.97 20.15
CA THR A 160 -14.47 -6.51 20.04
C THR A 160 -15.43 -6.03 18.96
N ASP A 161 -15.95 -4.81 19.10
CA ASP A 161 -16.73 -4.14 18.05
C ASP A 161 -15.84 -3.30 17.12
N ASP A 162 -14.54 -3.58 17.12
CA ASP A 162 -13.51 -2.88 16.35
C ASP A 162 -13.21 -3.59 15.02
N GLY A 163 -12.37 -2.99 14.20
CA GLY A 163 -11.98 -3.58 12.90
C GLY A 163 -13.06 -3.46 11.83
N TYR A 164 -13.63 -2.28 11.68
CA TYR A 164 -14.73 -2.03 10.74
C TYR A 164 -14.24 -1.57 9.36
N GLU A 165 -15.06 -1.80 8.34
CA GLU A 165 -14.82 -1.35 6.97
C GLU A 165 -14.93 0.18 6.85
N VAL A 166 -14.00 0.77 6.12
CA VAL A 166 -14.00 2.19 5.74
C VAL A 166 -13.84 2.29 4.22
N ASP A 167 -14.72 3.04 3.59
CA ASP A 167 -14.58 3.42 2.19
C ASP A 167 -13.82 4.75 2.12
N LEU A 168 -12.54 4.69 1.76
CA LEU A 168 -11.67 5.86 1.71
C LEU A 168 -12.15 6.89 0.68
N ASP A 169 -12.75 6.45 -0.41
CA ASP A 169 -13.27 7.37 -1.42
C ASP A 169 -14.40 8.24 -0.85
N LYS A 170 -15.25 7.69 0.02
CA LYS A 170 -16.29 8.43 0.73
C LYS A 170 -15.74 9.25 1.88
N GLU A 171 -14.84 8.68 2.66
CA GLU A 171 -14.23 9.33 3.83
C GLU A 171 -13.51 10.62 3.45
N PHE A 172 -12.75 10.59 2.35
CA PHE A 172 -12.01 11.75 1.83
C PHE A 172 -12.79 12.57 0.81
N GLY A 173 -14.04 12.21 0.50
CA GLY A 173 -14.87 12.93 -0.47
C GLY A 173 -14.33 12.85 -1.91
N TRP A 174 -13.69 11.75 -2.26
CA TRP A 174 -13.17 11.50 -3.60
C TRP A 174 -14.30 11.32 -4.60
N ARG A 175 -14.33 12.12 -5.64
CA ARG A 175 -15.37 12.09 -6.67
C ARG A 175 -16.79 12.33 -6.17
N GLU A 176 -16.97 13.10 -5.12
CA GLU A 176 -18.27 13.69 -4.81
C GLU A 176 -18.60 14.72 -5.89
N GLU A 177 -19.55 14.42 -6.72
CA GLU A 177 -20.17 15.36 -7.63
C GLU A 177 -21.51 15.83 -7.07
#